data_eb36b6815e6dd6b2597b4fd62d17706a
#
_entry.id   eb36b6815e6dd6b2597b4fd62d17706a
#
_cell.length_a   1.000
_cell.length_b   1.000
_cell.length_c   1.000
_cell.angle_alpha   90.00
_cell.angle_beta   90.00
_cell.angle_gamma   90.00
#
_symmetry.space_group_name_H-M   'P 1'
#
loop_
_entity.id
_entity.type
_entity.pdbx_description
1 polymer ?
#
loop_
_entity_poly.entity_id
_entity_poly.type
_entity_poly.pdbx_seq_one_letter_code
_entity_poly.pdbx_strand_id
1 'polypeptide(L)'
;MYDYLIIGAGFFGSVFARQATDAGKRVLVIDKRPNIAGNVYTEDIENIHVHKYGAHIFHTNNKEVWNYVTRFAEFNRFTNSPVANYKGELYSLPFNMYTFNKMWGVVTPEEAAAKIEEQRNEAGITEPHNLEEQAISLVGKDIYEKLIKGYTEKQWGRDCKDLPAFIIKRLPVRLTFDNNYFNALYQGIP
;
A
#
# COMPACT_ATOMS: atom_id res chain seq x y z
N MET A 1 -9.55 -39.47 9.78
CA MET A 1 -8.69 -39.11 8.64
C MET A 1 -9.12 -37.72 8.16
N TYR A 2 -8.19 -36.82 7.81
CA TYR A 2 -8.48 -35.50 7.23
C TYR A 2 -8.49 -35.62 5.71
N ASP A 3 -9.34 -34.82 5.06
CA ASP A 3 -9.44 -34.76 3.59
C ASP A 3 -8.39 -33.79 3.02
N TYR A 4 -8.06 -32.71 3.79
CA TYR A 4 -7.05 -31.72 3.41
C TYR A 4 -6.13 -31.36 4.58
N LEU A 5 -4.85 -31.19 4.26
CA LEU A 5 -3.86 -30.53 5.11
C LEU A 5 -3.54 -29.17 4.49
N ILE A 6 -3.77 -28.09 5.26
CA ILE A 6 -3.54 -26.71 4.84
C ILE A 6 -2.34 -26.18 5.63
N ILE A 7 -1.31 -25.71 4.92
CA ILE A 7 -0.10 -25.16 5.52
C ILE A 7 -0.17 -23.62 5.41
N GLY A 8 -0.36 -22.99 6.56
CA GLY A 8 -0.53 -21.54 6.69
C GLY A 8 -1.97 -21.14 7.02
N ALA A 9 -2.16 -20.46 8.15
CA ALA A 9 -3.43 -19.95 8.65
C ALA A 9 -3.65 -18.45 8.33
N GLY A 10 -3.07 -17.96 7.24
CA GLY A 10 -3.36 -16.63 6.69
C GLY A 10 -4.67 -16.63 5.89
N PHE A 11 -5.01 -15.50 5.25
CA PHE A 11 -6.30 -15.37 4.53
C PHE A 11 -6.55 -16.49 3.52
N PHE A 12 -5.58 -16.86 2.70
CA PHE A 12 -5.77 -17.91 1.71
C PHE A 12 -6.14 -19.24 2.37
N GLY A 13 -5.34 -19.68 3.35
CA GLY A 13 -5.58 -20.95 4.05
C GLY A 13 -6.90 -20.95 4.82
N SER A 14 -7.24 -19.85 5.48
CA SER A 14 -8.48 -19.71 6.22
C SER A 14 -9.72 -19.74 5.33
N VAL A 15 -9.69 -19.04 4.18
CA VAL A 15 -10.82 -19.05 3.22
C VAL A 15 -10.98 -20.43 2.61
N PHE A 16 -9.89 -21.09 2.20
CA PHE A 16 -9.95 -22.44 1.67
C PHE A 16 -10.49 -23.43 2.72
N ALA A 17 -9.97 -23.36 3.96
CA ALA A 17 -10.43 -24.21 5.05
C ALA A 17 -11.92 -24.05 5.30
N ARG A 18 -12.41 -22.81 5.33
CA ARG A 18 -13.82 -22.51 5.53
C ARG A 18 -14.69 -23.09 4.41
N GLN A 19 -14.33 -22.84 3.16
CA GLN A 19 -15.09 -23.37 2.00
C GLN A 19 -15.07 -24.89 1.94
N ALA A 20 -13.94 -25.54 2.23
CA ALA A 20 -13.84 -26.98 2.29
C ALA A 20 -14.72 -27.56 3.41
N THR A 21 -14.73 -26.92 4.58
CA THR A 21 -15.57 -27.34 5.71
C THR A 21 -17.06 -27.16 5.40
N ASP A 22 -17.44 -26.04 4.77
CA ASP A 22 -18.81 -25.80 4.30
C ASP A 22 -19.27 -26.85 3.25
N ALA A 23 -18.32 -27.42 2.49
CA ALA A 23 -18.54 -28.54 1.58
C ALA A 23 -18.45 -29.93 2.26
N GLY A 24 -18.48 -30.01 3.58
CA GLY A 24 -18.46 -31.26 4.36
C GLY A 24 -17.11 -31.95 4.44
N LYS A 25 -16.01 -31.30 4.08
CA LYS A 25 -14.66 -31.85 4.16
C LYS A 25 -14.05 -31.62 5.55
N ARG A 26 -13.22 -32.58 5.99
CA ARG A 26 -12.44 -32.46 7.22
C ARG A 26 -11.08 -31.90 6.89
N VAL A 27 -10.74 -30.77 7.52
CA VAL A 27 -9.47 -30.06 7.26
C VAL A 27 -8.63 -29.97 8.51
N LEU A 28 -7.30 -30.07 8.33
CA LEU A 28 -6.31 -29.74 9.35
C LEU A 28 -5.53 -28.55 8.84
N VAL A 29 -5.50 -27.46 9.63
CA VAL A 29 -4.70 -26.28 9.32
C VAL A 29 -3.53 -26.22 10.28
N ILE A 30 -2.32 -26.06 9.75
CA ILE A 30 -1.09 -25.87 10.54
C ILE A 30 -0.41 -24.58 10.14
N ASP A 31 0.20 -23.91 11.11
CA ASP A 31 1.00 -22.70 10.89
C ASP A 31 2.28 -22.76 11.73
N LYS A 32 3.34 -22.11 11.25
CA LYS A 32 4.59 -21.99 11.99
C LYS A 32 4.56 -20.95 13.10
N ARG A 33 3.63 -19.99 13.00
CA ARG A 33 3.45 -18.92 13.98
C ARG A 33 2.57 -19.39 15.14
N PRO A 34 2.72 -18.83 16.34
CA PRO A 34 1.86 -19.14 17.47
C PRO A 34 0.44 -18.57 17.32
N ASN A 35 0.20 -17.71 16.33
CA ASN A 35 -1.07 -17.07 16.05
C ASN A 35 -1.60 -17.46 14.66
N ILE A 36 -2.90 -17.45 14.50
CA ILE A 36 -3.59 -17.52 13.21
C ILE A 36 -3.62 -16.13 12.55
N ALA A 37 -4.29 -16.00 11.40
CA ALA A 37 -4.48 -14.81 10.61
C ALA A 37 -3.25 -14.34 9.79
N GLY A 38 -2.09 -14.97 9.94
CA GLY A 38 -0.91 -14.64 9.13
C GLY A 38 -0.49 -13.17 9.30
N ASN A 39 -0.31 -12.45 8.20
CA ASN A 39 0.14 -11.06 8.22
C ASN A 39 -0.94 -10.06 8.67
N VAL A 40 -2.21 -10.45 8.72
CA VAL A 40 -3.30 -9.57 9.16
C VAL A 40 -3.64 -9.76 10.64
N TYR A 41 -2.76 -10.43 11.37
CA TYR A 41 -2.94 -10.64 12.80
C TYR A 41 -2.85 -9.32 13.56
N THR A 42 -3.87 -9.11 14.42
CA THR A 42 -3.97 -7.96 15.32
C THR A 42 -3.94 -8.48 16.77
N GLU A 43 -3.11 -7.89 17.59
CA GLU A 43 -3.08 -8.14 19.04
C GLU A 43 -3.86 -7.02 19.75
N ASP A 44 -4.60 -7.40 20.80
CA ASP A 44 -5.12 -6.43 21.75
C ASP A 44 -4.08 -6.25 22.86
N ILE A 45 -3.54 -5.05 22.98
CA ILE A 45 -2.57 -4.69 24.00
C ILE A 45 -3.12 -3.45 24.72
N GLU A 46 -3.51 -3.59 25.98
CA GLU A 46 -4.06 -2.52 26.80
C GLU A 46 -5.28 -1.82 26.14
N ASN A 47 -6.17 -2.58 25.53
CA ASN A 47 -7.32 -2.13 24.73
C ASN A 47 -6.94 -1.33 23.48
N ILE A 48 -5.75 -1.53 22.94
CA ILE A 48 -5.30 -0.98 21.67
C ILE A 48 -5.12 -2.13 20.67
N HIS A 49 -5.78 -2.04 19.52
CA HIS A 49 -5.63 -3.00 18.44
C HIS A 49 -4.33 -2.75 17.68
N VAL A 50 -3.32 -3.57 17.95
CA VAL A 50 -1.98 -3.46 17.35
C VAL A 50 -1.86 -4.38 16.15
N HIS A 51 -1.69 -3.81 14.97
CA HIS A 51 -1.38 -4.55 13.74
C HIS A 51 0.07 -5.03 13.77
N LYS A 52 0.29 -6.26 14.20
CA LYS A 52 1.63 -6.77 14.53
C LYS A 52 2.62 -6.80 13.36
N TYR A 53 2.14 -7.05 12.17
CA TYR A 53 2.97 -7.23 10.96
C TYR A 53 2.81 -6.09 9.96
N GLY A 54 2.44 -4.91 10.42
CA GLY A 54 2.21 -3.71 9.63
C GLY A 54 0.72 -3.42 9.40
N ALA A 55 0.42 -2.18 9.06
CA ALA A 55 -0.95 -1.74 8.84
C ALA A 55 -1.61 -2.56 7.71
N HIS A 56 -2.78 -3.09 7.99
CA HIS A 56 -3.58 -3.82 7.01
C HIS A 56 -5.00 -3.26 7.02
N ILE A 57 -5.33 -2.55 5.95
CA ILE A 57 -6.63 -1.98 5.69
C ILE A 57 -7.25 -2.78 4.56
N PHE A 58 -8.40 -3.39 4.82
CA PHE A 58 -9.12 -4.12 3.77
C PHE A 58 -9.69 -3.15 2.76
N HIS A 59 -9.49 -3.43 1.46
CA HIS A 59 -10.08 -2.66 0.38
C HIS A 59 -10.34 -3.53 -0.85
N THR A 60 -11.46 -3.30 -1.52
CA THR A 60 -11.83 -4.02 -2.74
C THR A 60 -12.87 -3.25 -3.56
N ASN A 61 -12.88 -3.48 -4.88
CA ASN A 61 -13.98 -3.09 -5.76
C ASN A 61 -14.91 -4.27 -6.08
N ASN A 62 -14.54 -5.49 -5.66
CA ASN A 62 -15.32 -6.68 -5.90
C ASN A 62 -16.41 -6.84 -4.83
N LYS A 63 -17.67 -6.69 -5.23
CA LYS A 63 -18.82 -6.81 -4.34
C LYS A 63 -18.97 -8.22 -3.74
N GLU A 64 -18.59 -9.27 -4.47
CA GLU A 64 -18.70 -10.64 -3.96
C GLU A 64 -17.70 -10.86 -2.83
N VAL A 65 -16.47 -10.36 -2.99
CA VAL A 65 -15.45 -10.41 -1.94
C VAL A 65 -15.90 -9.61 -0.73
N TRP A 66 -16.44 -8.42 -0.92
CA TRP A 66 -17.01 -7.61 0.17
C TRP A 66 -18.11 -8.35 0.91
N ASN A 67 -19.11 -8.87 0.18
CA ASN A 67 -20.20 -9.64 0.76
C ASN A 67 -19.73 -10.90 1.49
N TYR A 68 -18.61 -11.50 1.04
CA TYR A 68 -18.03 -12.66 1.71
C TYR A 68 -17.41 -12.28 3.04
N VAL A 69 -16.55 -11.26 3.10
CA VAL A 69 -15.82 -10.89 4.33
C VAL A 69 -16.73 -10.29 5.40
N THR A 70 -17.76 -9.53 4.99
CA THR A 70 -18.75 -8.94 5.91
C THR A 70 -19.67 -9.97 6.58
N ARG A 71 -19.61 -11.24 6.17
CA ARG A 71 -20.25 -12.34 6.91
C ARG A 71 -19.54 -12.68 8.22
N PHE A 72 -18.29 -12.28 8.37
CA PHE A 72 -17.42 -12.67 9.48
C PHE A 72 -17.05 -11.50 10.40
N ALA A 73 -17.10 -10.28 9.89
CA ALA A 73 -16.74 -9.08 10.65
C ALA A 73 -17.52 -7.87 10.15
N GLU A 74 -17.80 -6.94 11.05
CA GLU A 74 -18.24 -5.59 10.72
C GLU A 74 -17.02 -4.73 10.43
N PHE A 75 -17.09 -3.92 9.38
CA PHE A 75 -16.02 -3.01 9.00
C PHE A 75 -16.39 -1.58 9.34
N ASN A 76 -15.49 -0.86 9.96
CA ASN A 76 -15.63 0.58 10.14
C ASN A 76 -15.46 1.31 8.79
N ARG A 77 -15.64 2.65 8.79
CA ARG A 77 -15.46 3.47 7.58
C ARG A 77 -14.05 4.09 7.51
N PHE A 78 -13.05 3.35 7.98
CA PHE A 78 -11.68 3.87 7.96
C PHE A 78 -11.23 4.16 6.53
N THR A 79 -10.81 5.39 6.31
CA THR A 79 -10.21 5.85 5.06
C THR A 79 -8.73 6.06 5.27
N ASN A 80 -7.90 5.33 4.53
CA ASN A 80 -6.46 5.45 4.65
C ASN A 80 -5.97 6.74 4.00
N SER A 81 -5.49 7.69 4.80
CA SER A 81 -4.93 8.97 4.36
C SER A 81 -3.53 9.15 4.96
N PRO A 82 -2.52 8.44 4.46
CA PRO A 82 -1.19 8.47 5.02
C PRO A 82 -0.52 9.82 4.80
N VAL A 83 0.38 10.16 5.72
CA VAL A 83 1.19 11.38 5.68
C VAL A 83 2.66 11.00 5.75
N ALA A 84 3.46 11.52 4.84
CA ALA A 84 4.91 11.41 4.88
C ALA A 84 5.51 12.54 5.69
N ASN A 85 6.49 12.22 6.53
CA ASN A 85 7.32 13.20 7.22
C ASN A 85 8.72 13.19 6.61
N TYR A 86 9.10 14.27 5.96
CA TYR A 86 10.45 14.48 5.44
C TYR A 86 11.11 15.63 6.20
N LYS A 87 12.05 15.30 7.08
CA LYS A 87 12.82 16.29 7.87
C LYS A 87 11.95 17.32 8.60
N GLY A 88 10.81 16.89 9.14
CA GLY A 88 9.85 17.76 9.83
C GLY A 88 8.77 18.39 8.94
N GLU A 89 8.89 18.30 7.63
CA GLU A 89 7.84 18.71 6.70
C GLU A 89 6.85 17.57 6.45
N LEU A 90 5.55 17.86 6.56
CA LEU A 90 4.48 16.89 6.34
C LEU A 90 3.90 17.01 4.93
N TYR A 91 3.79 15.87 4.24
CA TYR A 91 3.23 15.77 2.90
C TYR A 91 2.11 14.74 2.85
N SER A 92 1.02 15.06 2.19
CA SER A 92 -0.07 14.11 1.94
C SER A 92 0.34 13.03 0.96
N LEU A 93 -0.17 11.81 1.17
CA LEU A 93 -0.05 10.69 0.24
C LEU A 93 -1.44 10.13 -0.11
N PRO A 94 -1.64 9.59 -1.33
CA PRO A 94 -0.69 9.50 -2.46
C PRO A 94 -0.29 10.88 -2.97
N PHE A 95 0.70 10.95 -3.88
CA PHE A 95 1.12 12.23 -4.49
C PHE A 95 -0.07 12.89 -5.19
N ASN A 96 -0.59 13.94 -4.59
CA ASN A 96 -1.81 14.63 -5.03
C ASN A 96 -1.64 16.16 -4.95
N MET A 97 -2.68 16.91 -5.27
CA MET A 97 -2.60 18.37 -5.28
C MET A 97 -2.23 18.98 -3.92
N TYR A 98 -2.59 18.35 -2.79
CA TYR A 98 -2.10 18.82 -1.48
C TYR A 98 -0.59 18.63 -1.33
N THR A 99 -0.05 17.53 -1.85
CA THR A 99 1.40 17.27 -1.90
C THR A 99 2.12 18.33 -2.73
N PHE A 100 1.62 18.60 -3.92
CA PHE A 100 2.24 19.53 -4.87
C PHE A 100 2.11 20.97 -4.43
N ASN A 101 0.96 21.38 -3.89
CA ASN A 101 0.78 22.68 -3.27
C ASN A 101 1.77 22.91 -2.13
N LYS A 102 1.90 21.94 -1.20
CA LYS A 102 2.87 22.02 -0.10
C LYS A 102 4.32 22.07 -0.60
N MET A 103 4.66 21.34 -1.67
CA MET A 103 6.02 21.20 -2.16
C MET A 103 6.47 22.40 -3.01
N TRP A 104 5.58 22.91 -3.88
CA TRP A 104 5.90 23.88 -4.91
C TRP A 104 5.04 25.15 -4.89
N GLY A 105 4.00 25.20 -4.04
CA GLY A 105 3.07 26.33 -4.01
C GLY A 105 2.07 26.38 -5.16
N VAL A 106 2.03 25.36 -6.02
CA VAL A 106 1.10 25.29 -7.16
C VAL A 106 -0.33 25.09 -6.68
N VAL A 107 -1.30 25.67 -7.40
CA VAL A 107 -2.71 25.65 -7.01
C VAL A 107 -3.61 24.96 -8.02
N THR A 108 -3.15 24.80 -9.28
CA THR A 108 -3.93 24.13 -10.32
C THR A 108 -3.29 22.81 -10.76
N PRO A 109 -4.08 21.86 -11.29
CA PRO A 109 -3.58 20.62 -11.89
C PRO A 109 -2.55 20.86 -13.00
N GLU A 110 -2.77 21.89 -13.83
CA GLU A 110 -1.91 22.27 -14.95
C GLU A 110 -0.54 22.74 -14.48
N GLU A 111 -0.48 23.56 -13.44
CA GLU A 111 0.77 24.01 -12.81
C GLU A 111 1.55 22.83 -12.21
N ALA A 112 0.86 21.92 -11.54
CA ALA A 112 1.49 20.72 -10.98
C ALA A 112 2.04 19.79 -12.06
N ALA A 113 1.26 19.56 -13.12
CA ALA A 113 1.70 18.77 -14.28
C ALA A 113 2.92 19.39 -14.96
N ALA A 114 2.90 20.72 -15.18
CA ALA A 114 4.02 21.45 -15.79
C ALA A 114 5.29 21.34 -14.95
N LYS A 115 5.16 21.42 -13.61
CA LYS A 115 6.32 21.30 -12.70
C LYS A 115 6.93 19.91 -12.69
N ILE A 116 6.12 18.87 -12.76
CA ILE A 116 6.59 17.49 -12.90
C ILE A 116 7.32 17.31 -14.24
N GLU A 117 6.72 17.81 -15.32
CA GLU A 117 7.30 17.68 -16.66
C GLU A 117 8.61 18.45 -16.80
N GLU A 118 8.71 19.66 -16.23
CA GLU A 118 9.94 20.45 -16.15
C GLU A 118 11.07 19.60 -15.53
N GLN A 119 10.86 19.02 -14.35
CA GLN A 119 11.87 18.23 -13.66
C GLN A 119 12.24 16.92 -14.40
N ARG A 120 11.28 16.29 -15.06
CA ARG A 120 11.53 15.12 -15.90
C ARG A 120 12.42 15.46 -17.09
N ASN A 121 12.14 16.60 -17.75
CA ASN A 121 12.92 17.09 -18.87
C ASN A 121 14.33 17.52 -18.45
N GLU A 122 14.47 18.19 -17.31
CA GLU A 122 15.78 18.55 -16.73
C GLU A 122 16.64 17.32 -16.44
N ALA A 123 16.02 16.24 -15.97
CA ALA A 123 16.72 14.99 -15.71
C ALA A 123 17.20 14.29 -17.00
N GLY A 124 16.48 14.45 -18.11
CA GLY A 124 16.87 13.93 -19.43
C GLY A 124 16.96 12.41 -19.51
N ILE A 125 16.29 11.68 -18.61
CA ILE A 125 16.40 10.22 -18.51
C ILE A 125 15.41 9.57 -19.48
N THR A 126 15.93 8.96 -20.55
CA THR A 126 15.14 8.25 -21.56
C THR A 126 15.09 6.74 -21.32
N GLU A 127 16.17 6.16 -20.82
CA GLU A 127 16.30 4.72 -20.50
C GLU A 127 16.82 4.57 -19.07
N PRO A 128 15.94 4.43 -18.08
CA PRO A 128 16.35 4.31 -16.68
C PRO A 128 16.99 2.94 -16.40
N HIS A 129 18.19 2.92 -15.83
CA HIS A 129 18.96 1.72 -15.50
C HIS A 129 18.71 1.20 -14.08
N ASN A 130 18.24 2.05 -13.18
CA ASN A 130 18.02 1.74 -11.77
C ASN A 130 16.74 2.40 -11.25
N LEU A 131 16.39 2.10 -10.00
CA LEU A 131 15.16 2.59 -9.38
C LEU A 131 15.15 4.12 -9.22
N GLU A 132 16.30 4.74 -8.90
CA GLU A 132 16.40 6.21 -8.80
C GLU A 132 16.05 6.87 -10.12
N GLU A 133 16.72 6.46 -11.19
CA GLU A 133 16.46 7.00 -12.53
C GLU A 133 15.02 6.77 -12.98
N GLN A 134 14.49 5.57 -12.72
CA GLN A 134 13.09 5.25 -13.03
C GLN A 134 12.12 6.15 -12.27
N ALA A 135 12.33 6.37 -10.98
CA ALA A 135 11.47 7.23 -10.18
C ALA A 135 11.53 8.69 -10.67
N ILE A 136 12.72 9.23 -10.89
CA ILE A 136 12.91 10.60 -11.37
C ILE A 136 12.26 10.79 -12.75
N SER A 137 12.41 9.82 -13.67
CA SER A 137 11.77 9.87 -14.98
C SER A 137 10.24 9.85 -14.93
N LEU A 138 9.65 9.32 -13.85
CA LEU A 138 8.20 9.26 -13.68
C LEU A 138 7.61 10.50 -12.98
N VAL A 139 8.26 10.99 -11.92
CA VAL A 139 7.66 12.00 -11.03
C VAL A 139 8.53 13.22 -10.75
N GLY A 140 9.75 13.25 -11.28
CA GLY A 140 10.71 14.34 -11.04
C GLY A 140 11.54 14.13 -9.76
N LYS A 141 12.57 14.98 -9.65
CA LYS A 141 13.59 14.86 -8.60
C LYS A 141 13.05 15.15 -7.19
N ASP A 142 12.23 16.18 -7.04
CA ASP A 142 11.76 16.61 -5.71
C ASP A 142 10.88 15.54 -5.04
N ILE A 143 9.96 14.94 -5.80
CA ILE A 143 9.11 13.85 -5.29
C ILE A 143 9.97 12.63 -4.96
N TYR A 144 10.92 12.29 -5.83
CA TYR A 144 11.84 11.19 -5.57
C TYR A 144 12.62 11.40 -4.27
N GLU A 145 13.30 12.53 -4.12
CA GLU A 145 14.17 12.78 -2.97
C GLU A 145 13.40 12.86 -1.64
N LYS A 146 12.25 13.53 -1.65
CA LYS A 146 11.48 13.76 -0.42
C LYS A 146 10.59 12.60 -0.01
N LEU A 147 10.00 11.87 -0.97
CA LEU A 147 8.89 10.97 -0.67
C LEU A 147 9.12 9.51 -1.08
N ILE A 148 10.13 9.23 -1.92
CA ILE A 148 10.37 7.87 -2.42
C ILE A 148 11.68 7.31 -1.87
N LYS A 149 12.77 8.04 -2.03
CA LYS A 149 14.13 7.56 -1.72
C LYS A 149 14.24 6.95 -0.34
N GLY A 150 14.01 7.74 0.71
CA GLY A 150 14.21 7.28 2.09
C GLY A 150 13.33 6.11 2.50
N TYR A 151 12.08 6.09 2.03
CA TYR A 151 11.18 4.96 2.26
C TYR A 151 11.68 3.69 1.57
N THR A 152 12.07 3.81 0.30
CA THR A 152 12.54 2.68 -0.51
C THR A 152 13.84 2.10 0.05
N GLU A 153 14.82 2.94 0.35
CA GLU A 153 16.09 2.51 0.93
C GLU A 153 15.91 1.81 2.29
N LYS A 154 15.00 2.32 3.13
CA LYS A 154 14.65 1.67 4.39
C LYS A 154 14.01 0.30 4.18
N GLN A 155 13.12 0.15 3.22
CA GLN A 155 12.44 -1.12 2.94
C GLN A 155 13.36 -2.18 2.36
N TRP A 156 14.28 -1.78 1.49
CA TRP A 156 15.16 -2.71 0.78
C TRP A 156 16.52 -2.88 1.45
N GLY A 157 16.89 -1.98 2.38
CA GLY A 157 18.21 -1.99 3.02
C GLY A 157 19.36 -1.70 2.04
N ARG A 158 19.09 -1.04 0.90
CA ARG A 158 20.02 -0.77 -0.18
C ARG A 158 19.73 0.60 -0.79
N ASP A 159 20.77 1.22 -1.38
CA ASP A 159 20.62 2.46 -2.15
C ASP A 159 19.70 2.25 -3.37
N CYS A 160 18.88 3.24 -3.70
CA CYS A 160 18.00 3.19 -4.87
C CYS A 160 18.75 2.99 -6.20
N LYS A 161 20.01 3.41 -6.28
CA LYS A 161 20.88 3.20 -7.44
C LYS A 161 21.25 1.74 -7.66
N ASP A 162 21.26 0.94 -6.58
CA ASP A 162 21.57 -0.49 -6.62
C ASP A 162 20.34 -1.37 -6.82
N LEU A 163 19.16 -0.75 -6.93
CA LEU A 163 17.90 -1.45 -7.13
C LEU A 163 17.46 -1.39 -8.60
N PRO A 164 16.94 -2.51 -9.15
CA PRO A 164 16.48 -2.54 -10.54
C PRO A 164 15.31 -1.57 -10.81
N ALA A 165 15.31 -0.93 -11.96
CA ALA A 165 14.26 -0.01 -12.40
C ALA A 165 12.83 -0.62 -12.38
N PHE A 166 12.70 -1.91 -12.69
CA PHE A 166 11.41 -2.58 -12.77
C PHE A 166 10.64 -2.67 -11.44
N ILE A 167 11.29 -2.44 -10.30
CA ILE A 167 10.63 -2.39 -8.99
C ILE A 167 9.58 -1.30 -8.94
N ILE A 168 9.84 -0.16 -9.59
CA ILE A 168 8.87 0.93 -9.74
C ILE A 168 8.49 1.06 -11.22
N LYS A 169 7.45 0.34 -11.65
CA LYS A 169 6.94 0.46 -13.03
C LYS A 169 6.09 1.70 -13.25
N ARG A 170 5.42 2.17 -12.21
CA ARG A 170 4.55 3.35 -12.24
C ARG A 170 4.42 3.93 -10.84
N LEU A 171 4.29 5.24 -10.77
CA LEU A 171 3.96 5.96 -9.55
C LEU A 171 2.65 6.72 -9.77
N PRO A 172 1.63 6.50 -8.95
CA PRO A 172 0.35 7.16 -9.13
C PRO A 172 0.46 8.63 -8.74
N VAL A 173 0.44 9.50 -9.74
CA VAL A 173 0.28 10.95 -9.58
C VAL A 173 -1.19 11.28 -9.74
N ARG A 174 -1.78 12.00 -8.78
CA ARG A 174 -3.18 12.44 -8.82
C ARG A 174 -3.27 13.94 -8.86
N LEU A 175 -3.79 14.47 -9.95
CA LEU A 175 -4.00 15.91 -10.11
C LEU A 175 -5.37 16.33 -9.53
N THR A 176 -5.67 15.84 -8.34
CA THR A 176 -6.91 16.10 -7.59
C THR A 176 -6.60 16.35 -6.13
N PHE A 177 -7.47 17.08 -5.42
CA PHE A 177 -7.40 17.28 -3.98
C PHE A 177 -8.10 16.12 -3.24
N ASP A 178 -7.49 14.94 -3.29
CA ASP A 178 -8.02 13.73 -2.64
C ASP A 178 -6.89 12.97 -1.94
N ASN A 179 -7.00 12.86 -0.61
CA ASN A 179 -6.05 12.15 0.26
C ASN A 179 -6.41 10.67 0.45
N ASN A 180 -7.47 10.17 -0.18
CA ASN A 180 -7.87 8.79 -0.07
C ASN A 180 -6.83 7.90 -0.77
N TYR A 181 -6.09 7.10 -0.02
CA TYR A 181 -5.01 6.28 -0.58
C TYR A 181 -5.54 5.21 -1.54
N PHE A 182 -6.66 4.59 -1.19
CA PHE A 182 -7.29 3.56 -2.01
C PHE A 182 -8.49 4.12 -2.78
N ASN A 183 -8.58 3.84 -4.07
CA ASN A 183 -9.75 4.15 -4.90
C ASN A 183 -10.80 3.04 -4.86
N ALA A 184 -10.83 2.24 -3.80
CA ALA A 184 -11.76 1.13 -3.66
C ALA A 184 -13.12 1.61 -3.14
N LEU A 185 -14.20 1.05 -3.69
CA LEU A 185 -15.56 1.32 -3.24
C LEU A 185 -15.81 0.84 -1.80
N TYR A 186 -15.18 -0.26 -1.44
CA TYR A 186 -15.28 -0.88 -0.12
C TYR A 186 -13.93 -0.85 0.54
N GLN A 187 -13.85 -0.25 1.72
CA GLN A 187 -12.63 -0.22 2.53
C GLN A 187 -12.97 -0.06 4.00
N GLY A 188 -12.07 -0.50 4.87
CA GLY A 188 -12.21 -0.38 6.31
C GLY A 188 -11.30 -1.32 7.08
N ILE A 189 -11.41 -1.22 8.39
CA ILE A 189 -10.77 -2.12 9.36
C ILE A 189 -11.89 -2.82 10.12
N PRO A 190 -11.83 -4.16 10.31
CA PRO A 190 -12.83 -4.88 11.08
C PRO A 190 -12.73 -4.59 12.57
#